data_5ae6d26aa67c45bbfc0e41260b7f3fe7
#
_entry.id   5ae6d26aa67c45bbfc0e41260b7f3fe7
#
_cell.length_a   1.000
_cell.length_b   1.000
_cell.length_c   1.000
_cell.angle_alpha   90.00
_cell.angle_beta   90.00
_cell.angle_gamma   90.00
#
_symmetry.space_group_name_H-M   'P 1'
#
loop_
_entity.id
_entity.type
_entity.pdbx_description
1 polymer ?
#
loop_
_entity_poly.entity_id
_entity_poly.type
_entity_poly.pdbx_seq_one_letter_code
_entity_poly.pdbx_strand_id
1 'polypeptide(L)' 'MQVGSFRQQVDADRRRGELALLGLEGTVEPSEGDNGRWYRVYLGPFESRSEMARAQSLTAQADMDTLLLKRESL' A
#
# COMPACT_ATOMS: atom_id res chain seq x y z
N MET A 1 3.74 -0.82 6.20
CA MET A 1 2.42 -1.33 5.82
C MET A 1 2.35 -1.41 4.30
N GLN A 2 2.14 -2.58 3.79
CA GLN A 2 2.07 -2.77 2.35
C GLN A 2 0.64 -2.55 1.87
N VAL A 3 0.48 -1.69 0.88
CA VAL A 3 -0.84 -1.35 0.37
C VAL A 3 -1.02 -1.68 -1.10
N GLY A 4 -0.16 -2.50 -1.64
CA GLY A 4 -0.32 -2.97 -3.00
C GLY A 4 0.90 -3.72 -3.47
N SER A 5 0.70 -4.56 -4.48
CA SER A 5 1.77 -5.32 -5.10
C SER A 5 1.37 -5.50 -6.55
N PHE A 6 2.23 -5.04 -7.47
CA PHE A 6 1.88 -4.98 -8.87
C PHE A 6 3.00 -5.50 -9.73
N ARG A 7 2.64 -6.09 -10.87
CA ARG A 7 3.63 -6.57 -11.82
C ARG A 7 4.14 -5.46 -12.72
N GLN A 8 3.42 -4.34 -12.79
CA GLN A 8 3.78 -3.22 -13.64
C GLN A 8 4.04 -2.00 -12.80
N GLN A 9 5.10 -1.27 -13.13
CA GLN A 9 5.42 -0.06 -12.36
C GLN A 9 4.33 0.99 -12.49
N VAL A 10 3.69 1.08 -13.64
CA VAL A 10 2.65 2.08 -13.84
C VAL A 10 1.49 1.86 -12.88
N ASP A 11 1.20 0.60 -12.57
CA ASP A 11 0.12 0.30 -11.63
C ASP A 11 0.50 0.67 -10.20
N ALA A 12 1.76 0.44 -9.85
CA ALA A 12 2.24 0.84 -8.53
C ALA A 12 2.24 2.36 -8.37
N ASP A 13 2.64 3.05 -9.43
CA ASP A 13 2.64 4.52 -9.40
C ASP A 13 1.22 5.06 -9.29
N ARG A 14 0.27 4.39 -9.92
CA ARG A 14 -1.13 4.79 -9.81
C ARG A 14 -1.62 4.64 -8.37
N ARG A 15 -1.27 3.53 -7.72
CA ARG A 15 -1.65 3.34 -6.32
C ARG A 15 -1.03 4.40 -5.44
N ARG A 16 0.23 4.77 -5.72
CA ARG A 16 0.87 5.82 -4.97
C ARG A 16 0.13 7.15 -5.13
N GLY A 17 -0.35 7.44 -6.35
CA GLY A 17 -1.15 8.63 -6.60
C GLY A 17 -2.46 8.61 -5.83
N GLU A 18 -3.10 7.44 -5.78
CA GLU A 18 -4.33 7.30 -5.03
C GLU A 18 -4.10 7.56 -3.54
N LEU A 19 -2.97 7.07 -3.02
CA LEU A 19 -2.64 7.33 -1.62
C LEU A 19 -2.42 8.82 -1.37
N ALA A 20 -1.79 9.50 -2.32
CA ALA A 20 -1.56 10.93 -2.17
C ALA A 20 -2.87 11.70 -2.09
N LEU A 21 -3.90 11.25 -2.80
CA LEU A 21 -5.21 11.87 -2.72
C LEU A 21 -5.84 11.71 -1.34
N LEU A 22 -5.41 10.70 -0.60
CA LEU A 22 -5.88 10.48 0.75
C LEU A 22 -4.99 11.20 1.77
N GLY A 23 -3.98 11.93 1.30
CA GLY A 23 -3.06 12.58 2.19
C GLY A 23 -1.98 11.67 2.74
N LEU A 24 -1.75 10.56 2.08
CA LEU A 24 -0.76 9.59 2.51
C LEU A 24 0.40 9.54 1.54
N GLU A 25 1.58 9.21 2.07
CA GLU A 25 2.79 9.17 1.27
C GLU A 25 3.22 7.73 1.09
N GLY A 26 3.13 7.26 -0.14
CA GLY A 26 3.50 5.89 -0.46
C GLY A 26 4.88 5.84 -1.08
N THR A 27 5.53 4.70 -0.93
CA THR A 27 6.83 4.41 -1.53
C THR A 27 6.71 3.15 -2.37
N VAL A 28 7.23 3.20 -3.58
CA VAL A 28 7.25 2.04 -4.46
C VAL A 28 8.63 1.40 -4.38
N GLU A 29 8.66 0.10 -4.09
CA GLU A 29 9.92 -0.64 -4.02
C GLU A 29 9.86 -1.82 -4.98
N PRO A 30 10.81 -1.91 -5.91
CA PRO A 30 10.89 -3.08 -6.77
C PRO A 30 11.46 -4.26 -5.98
N SER A 31 10.95 -5.43 -6.29
CA SER A 31 11.39 -6.65 -5.63
C SER A 31 11.46 -7.73 -6.69
N GLU A 32 12.56 -8.49 -6.69
CA GLU A 32 12.74 -9.56 -7.66
C GLU A 32 12.79 -10.89 -6.95
N GLY A 33 12.15 -11.87 -7.52
CA GLY A 33 12.14 -13.20 -6.99
C GLY A 33 11.99 -14.22 -8.10
N ASP A 34 11.70 -15.44 -7.71
CA ASP A 34 11.61 -16.55 -8.67
C ASP A 34 10.52 -16.31 -9.71
N ASN A 35 9.49 -15.58 -9.35
CA ASN A 35 8.38 -15.33 -10.25
C ASN A 35 8.51 -14.02 -11.01
N GLY A 36 9.69 -13.41 -11.00
CA GLY A 36 9.93 -12.18 -11.72
C GLY A 36 9.90 -10.97 -10.82
N ARG A 37 9.67 -9.82 -11.42
CA ARG A 37 9.73 -8.56 -10.70
C ARG A 37 8.34 -8.12 -10.26
N TRP A 38 8.27 -7.62 -9.03
CA TRP A 38 7.08 -7.03 -8.46
C TRP A 38 7.39 -5.63 -8.00
N TYR A 39 6.39 -4.78 -8.01
CA TYR A 39 6.49 -3.42 -7.50
C TYR A 39 5.53 -3.32 -6.33
N ARG A 40 6.10 -3.13 -5.14
CA ARG A 40 5.31 -3.10 -3.91
C ARG A 40 5.19 -1.67 -3.43
N VAL A 41 4.01 -1.34 -2.95
CA VAL A 41 3.74 0.01 -2.46
C VAL A 41 3.58 -0.05 -0.96
N TYR A 42 4.34 0.78 -0.27
CA TYR A 42 4.36 0.78 1.19
C TYR A 42 4.00 2.15 1.74
N LEU A 43 3.39 2.13 2.91
CA LEU A 43 3.21 3.32 3.72
C LEU A 43 4.06 3.17 4.97
N GLY A 44 4.55 4.29 5.48
CA GLY A 44 5.35 4.32 6.68
C GLY A 44 6.75 4.77 6.37
N PRO A 45 7.60 4.75 7.38
CA PRO A 45 7.32 4.33 8.74
C PRO A 45 6.38 5.28 9.46
N PHE A 46 5.66 4.75 10.44
CA PHE A 46 4.72 5.54 11.21
C PHE A 46 5.33 5.90 12.55
N GLU A 47 5.06 7.12 13.01
CA GLU A 47 5.62 7.56 14.28
C GLU A 47 4.79 7.14 15.47
N SER A 48 3.56 6.71 15.22
CA SER A 48 2.68 6.34 16.31
C SER A 48 1.65 5.33 15.80
N ARG A 49 1.02 4.65 16.77
CA ARG A 49 -0.07 3.75 16.44
C ARG A 49 -1.26 4.51 15.89
N SER A 50 -1.44 5.74 16.35
CA SER A 50 -2.54 6.57 15.86
C SER A 50 -2.39 6.85 14.37
N GLU A 51 -1.18 7.16 13.94
CA GLU A 51 -0.94 7.42 12.54
C GLU A 51 -1.15 6.17 11.70
N MET A 52 -0.69 5.03 12.20
CA MET A 52 -0.88 3.79 11.48
C MET A 52 -2.36 3.44 11.38
N ALA A 53 -3.10 3.60 12.48
CA ALA A 53 -4.53 3.30 12.49
C ALA A 53 -5.27 4.22 11.52
N ARG A 54 -4.88 5.49 11.46
CA ARG A 54 -5.50 6.42 10.55
C ARG A 54 -5.26 6.00 9.09
N ALA A 55 -4.02 5.61 8.79
CA ALA A 55 -3.68 5.16 7.44
C ALA A 55 -4.48 3.92 7.08
N GLN A 56 -4.63 2.97 8.01
CA GLN A 56 -5.41 1.79 7.78
C GLN A 56 -6.88 2.13 7.49
N SER A 57 -7.41 3.07 8.27
CA SER A 57 -8.79 3.46 8.10
C SER A 57 -9.02 4.13 6.74
N LEU A 58 -8.09 5.00 6.35
CA LEU A 58 -8.21 5.70 5.08
C LEU A 58 -8.11 4.73 3.90
N THR A 59 -7.18 3.80 3.96
CA THR A 59 -7.03 2.84 2.88
C THR A 59 -8.20 1.88 2.82
N ALA A 60 -8.75 1.52 3.98
CA ALA A 60 -9.93 0.65 4.01
C ALA A 60 -11.14 1.36 3.41
N GLN A 61 -11.30 2.65 3.69
CA GLN A 61 -12.41 3.42 3.14
C GLN A 61 -12.28 3.55 1.63
N ALA A 62 -11.05 3.57 1.12
CA ALA A 62 -10.80 3.63 -0.31
C ALA A 62 -10.80 2.25 -0.95
N ASP A 63 -11.14 1.21 -0.18
CA ASP A 63 -11.25 -0.15 -0.68
C ASP A 63 -9.92 -0.69 -1.18
N MET A 64 -8.84 -0.31 -0.52
CA MET A 64 -7.52 -0.80 -0.84
C MET A 64 -7.15 -1.95 0.08
N ASP A 65 -6.58 -2.99 -0.50
CA ASP A 65 -6.10 -4.12 0.29
C ASP A 65 -4.80 -3.78 0.97
N THR A 66 -4.68 -4.16 2.23
CA THR A 66 -3.40 -4.05 2.92
C THR A 66 -3.14 -5.35 3.66
N LEU A 67 -1.87 -5.63 3.87
CA LEU A 67 -1.52 -6.86 4.58
C LEU A 67 -1.98 -6.84 6.02
N LEU A 68 -2.06 -5.67 6.62
CA LEU A 68 -2.51 -5.58 8.00
C LEU A 68 -4.00 -5.79 8.15
N LEU A 69 -4.76 -5.47 7.12
CA LEU A 69 -6.22 -5.62 7.16
C LEU A 69 -6.69 -6.87 6.47
N LYS A 70 -5.78 -7.72 6.11
CA LYS A 70 -6.12 -8.87 5.38
C LYS A 70 -7.11 -9.75 6.07
N ARG A 71 -8.13 -10.13 5.39
CA ARG A 71 -9.09 -10.86 6.00
C ARG A 71 -9.81 -11.50 5.01
N GLU A 72 -10.19 -12.29 5.19
CA GLU A 72 -10.76 -12.91 4.40
C GLU A 72 -11.93 -12.66 4.18
N SER A 73 -12.50 -12.37 4.10
CA SER A 73 -13.57 -11.97 3.99
C SER A 73 -14.30 -12.16 3.24
N LEU A 74 -14.55 -12.32 3.06
CA LEU A 74 -15.14 -12.35 2.56
C LEU A 74 -15.61 -12.83 2.37
#